data_68fcf242b241b85e264384102538944b
#
_entry.id   68fcf242b241b85e264384102538944b
#
_cell.length_a   1.000
_cell.length_b   1.000
_cell.length_c   1.000
_cell.angle_alpha   90.00
_cell.angle_beta   90.00
_cell.angle_gamma   90.00
#
_symmetry.space_group_name_H-M   'P 1'
#
loop_
_entity.id
_entity.type
_entity.pdbx_description
1 polymer ?
#
loop_
_entity_poly.entity_id
_entity_poly.type
_entity_poly.pdbx_seq_one_letter_code
_entity_poly.pdbx_strand_id
1 'polypeptide(L)'
;MARPLPLNKDLIVCVPSNYSNTSRGKFFENFCADILRRQSYRIDGMEVRKSGMEIDIQATHTPSNEKLYVECKFMQQKVDSSVVDLAFSQAFRLRVKKIALFSISDLGKDAQSTLEDYRLDERIDYSFFDKKEILISIIATGKVEDIPTDDIPAKYTS
;
A
#
# COMPACT_ATOMS: atom_id res chain seq x y z
N MET A 1 13.85 15.47 -6.58
CA MET A 1 13.15 15.89 -5.36
C MET A 1 11.65 15.98 -5.62
N ALA A 2 10.86 15.29 -4.82
CA ALA A 2 9.41 15.39 -4.93
C ALA A 2 8.95 16.81 -4.55
N ARG A 3 8.01 17.36 -5.32
CA ARG A 3 7.38 18.63 -4.94
C ARG A 3 6.53 18.41 -3.70
N PRO A 4 6.53 19.34 -2.73
CA PRO A 4 5.62 19.25 -1.60
C PRO A 4 4.18 19.25 -2.11
N LEU A 5 3.33 18.40 -1.53
CA LEU A 5 1.91 18.38 -1.87
C LEU A 5 1.26 19.70 -1.46
N PRO A 6 0.39 20.27 -2.31
CA PRO A 6 -0.47 21.34 -1.87
C PRO A 6 -1.31 20.87 -0.67
N LEU A 7 -1.44 21.70 0.37
CA LEU A 7 -2.16 21.36 1.61
C LEU A 7 -3.63 20.97 1.41
N ASN A 8 -4.21 21.36 0.28
CA ASN A 8 -5.62 21.10 -0.04
C ASN A 8 -5.84 19.90 -0.96
N LYS A 9 -4.80 19.11 -1.25
CA LYS A 9 -4.93 17.91 -2.08
C LYS A 9 -5.15 16.68 -1.21
N ASP A 10 -6.05 15.84 -1.66
CA ASP A 10 -6.34 14.55 -1.04
C ASP A 10 -6.49 13.48 -2.11
N LEU A 11 -6.37 12.23 -1.71
CA LEU A 11 -6.57 11.07 -2.57
C LEU A 11 -7.94 10.47 -2.27
N ILE A 12 -8.75 10.33 -3.32
CA ILE A 12 -10.01 9.59 -3.24
C ILE A 12 -9.89 8.41 -4.21
N VAL A 13 -9.97 7.21 -3.67
CA VAL A 13 -9.97 5.98 -4.47
C VAL A 13 -11.43 5.56 -4.67
N CYS A 14 -11.92 5.69 -5.89
CA CYS A 14 -13.31 5.41 -6.23
C CYS A 14 -13.46 3.98 -6.77
N VAL A 15 -14.39 3.24 -6.21
CA VAL A 15 -14.78 1.92 -6.70
C VAL A 15 -16.28 1.87 -6.96
N PRO A 16 -16.76 1.01 -7.87
CA PRO A 16 -18.20 0.88 -8.07
C PRO A 16 -18.92 0.52 -6.78
N SER A 17 -20.04 1.17 -6.51
CA SER A 17 -20.79 1.02 -5.24
C SER A 17 -21.36 -0.39 -5.04
N ASN A 18 -21.50 -1.18 -6.11
CA ASN A 18 -21.97 -2.55 -6.06
C ASN A 18 -20.88 -3.61 -5.79
N TYR A 19 -19.62 -3.19 -5.63
CA TYR A 19 -18.54 -4.13 -5.31
C TYR A 19 -18.70 -4.68 -3.90
N SER A 20 -18.48 -6.00 -3.75
CA SER A 20 -18.33 -6.64 -2.44
C SER A 20 -17.04 -6.18 -1.76
N ASN A 21 -16.90 -6.45 -0.46
CA ASN A 21 -15.65 -6.16 0.25
C ASN A 21 -14.44 -6.86 -0.39
N THR A 22 -14.61 -8.09 -0.84
CA THR A 22 -13.55 -8.83 -1.55
C THR A 22 -13.17 -8.13 -2.87
N SER A 23 -14.14 -7.71 -3.66
CA SER A 23 -13.89 -7.00 -4.92
C SER A 23 -13.25 -5.63 -4.70
N ARG A 24 -13.62 -4.93 -3.63
CA ARG A 24 -12.99 -3.66 -3.22
C ARG A 24 -11.52 -3.86 -2.85
N GLY A 25 -11.22 -4.91 -2.10
CA GLY A 25 -9.85 -5.29 -1.74
C GLY A 25 -9.00 -5.57 -2.98
N LYS A 26 -9.49 -6.39 -3.89
CA LYS A 26 -8.81 -6.70 -5.16
C LYS A 26 -8.58 -5.48 -6.03
N PHE A 27 -9.55 -4.58 -6.09
CA PHE A 27 -9.42 -3.32 -6.80
C PHE A 27 -8.24 -2.50 -6.24
N PHE A 28 -8.13 -2.40 -4.93
CA PHE A 28 -7.05 -1.67 -4.28
C PHE A 28 -5.69 -2.34 -4.48
N GLU A 29 -5.62 -3.67 -4.41
CA GLU A 29 -4.39 -4.42 -4.70
C GLU A 29 -3.89 -4.13 -6.12
N ASN A 30 -4.77 -4.17 -7.12
CA ASN A 30 -4.41 -3.82 -8.50
C ASN A 30 -3.97 -2.37 -8.64
N PHE A 31 -4.61 -1.46 -7.93
CA PHE A 31 -4.22 -0.06 -7.88
C PHE A 31 -2.81 0.12 -7.32
N CYS A 32 -2.48 -0.56 -6.22
CA CYS A 32 -1.14 -0.54 -5.62
C CYS A 32 -0.11 -1.17 -6.57
N ALA A 33 -0.44 -2.25 -7.25
CA ALA A 33 0.44 -2.88 -8.23
C ALA A 33 0.77 -1.92 -9.38
N ASP A 34 -0.19 -1.14 -9.85
CA ASP A 34 0.06 -0.14 -10.90
C ASP A 34 1.01 0.97 -10.43
N ILE A 35 0.88 1.41 -9.18
CA ILE A 35 1.83 2.36 -8.58
C ILE A 35 3.25 1.78 -8.56
N LEU A 36 3.38 0.53 -8.12
CA LEU A 36 4.68 -0.15 -8.09
C LEU A 36 5.30 -0.27 -9.49
N ARG A 37 4.51 -0.63 -10.51
CA ARG A 37 5.01 -0.70 -11.89
C ARG A 37 5.58 0.64 -12.35
N ARG A 38 4.96 1.74 -11.98
CA ARG A 38 5.45 3.09 -12.30
C ARG A 38 6.75 3.44 -11.57
N GLN A 39 7.07 2.74 -10.50
CA GLN A 39 8.29 2.91 -9.71
C GLN A 39 9.36 1.86 -10.05
N SER A 40 9.30 1.28 -11.23
CA SER A 40 10.27 0.30 -11.74
C SER A 40 10.22 -1.06 -11.04
N TYR A 41 9.07 -1.42 -10.49
CA TYR A 41 8.84 -2.77 -9.99
C TYR A 41 8.19 -3.65 -11.06
N ARG A 42 8.68 -4.87 -11.18
CA ARG A 42 8.00 -5.94 -11.90
C ARG A 42 7.11 -6.67 -10.89
N ILE A 43 5.86 -6.88 -11.23
CA ILE A 43 4.94 -7.66 -10.40
C ILE A 43 5.16 -9.14 -10.70
N ASP A 44 5.66 -9.88 -9.72
CA ASP A 44 5.95 -11.31 -9.85
C ASP A 44 4.72 -12.16 -9.55
N GLY A 45 3.82 -11.68 -8.69
CA GLY A 45 2.57 -12.37 -8.36
C GLY A 45 1.62 -11.52 -7.53
N MET A 46 0.34 -11.86 -7.62
CA MET A 46 -0.75 -11.28 -6.84
C MET A 46 -1.43 -12.39 -6.03
N GLU A 47 -1.82 -12.10 -4.79
CA GLU A 47 -2.48 -13.08 -3.91
C GLU A 47 -1.70 -14.41 -3.82
N VAL A 48 -0.38 -14.31 -3.64
CA VAL A 48 0.51 -15.47 -3.64
C VAL A 48 0.45 -16.17 -2.28
N ARG A 49 0.25 -17.47 -2.29
CA ARG A 49 0.28 -18.29 -1.07
C ARG A 49 1.63 -18.96 -0.90
N LYS A 50 2.26 -18.71 0.24
CA LYS A 50 3.53 -19.34 0.62
C LYS A 50 3.51 -19.73 2.09
N SER A 51 3.85 -20.96 2.39
CA SER A 51 3.97 -21.44 3.78
C SER A 51 2.70 -21.18 4.62
N GLY A 52 1.52 -21.33 4.01
CA GLY A 52 0.24 -21.08 4.67
C GLY A 52 -0.13 -19.60 4.83
N MET A 53 0.67 -18.70 4.28
CA MET A 53 0.43 -17.26 4.33
C MET A 53 0.05 -16.73 2.95
N GLU A 54 -0.82 -15.73 2.92
CA GLU A 54 -1.17 -15.00 1.72
C GLU A 54 -0.39 -13.69 1.66
N ILE A 55 0.20 -13.41 0.50
CA ILE A 55 0.94 -12.19 0.21
C ILE A 55 0.17 -11.48 -0.89
N ASP A 56 -0.30 -10.26 -0.63
CA ASP A 56 -1.14 -9.54 -1.58
C ASP A 56 -0.39 -9.24 -2.88
N ILE A 57 0.83 -8.72 -2.80
CA ILE A 57 1.67 -8.45 -3.96
C ILE A 57 3.10 -8.92 -3.69
N GLN A 58 3.66 -9.65 -4.64
CA GLN A 58 5.08 -9.96 -4.68
C GLN A 58 5.69 -9.26 -5.88
N ALA A 59 6.73 -8.45 -5.66
CA ALA A 59 7.35 -7.63 -6.69
C ALA A 59 8.88 -7.67 -6.60
N THR A 60 9.52 -7.29 -7.69
CA THR A 60 10.98 -7.14 -7.76
C THR A 60 11.31 -5.77 -8.35
N HIS A 61 12.14 -5.01 -7.65
CA HIS A 61 12.67 -3.75 -8.16
C HIS A 61 13.70 -4.05 -9.25
N THR A 62 13.39 -3.71 -10.49
CA THR A 62 14.20 -4.14 -11.63
C THR A 62 15.63 -3.58 -11.61
N PRO A 63 15.89 -2.30 -11.22
CA PRO A 63 17.25 -1.80 -11.18
C PRO A 63 18.16 -2.47 -10.14
N SER A 64 17.64 -2.84 -8.98
CA SER A 64 18.40 -3.42 -7.87
C SER A 64 18.25 -4.93 -7.73
N ASN A 65 17.25 -5.51 -8.41
CA ASN A 65 16.85 -6.91 -8.27
C ASN A 65 16.40 -7.28 -6.83
N GLU A 66 16.01 -6.30 -6.03
CA GLU A 66 15.52 -6.53 -4.68
C GLU A 66 14.05 -6.93 -4.69
N LYS A 67 13.72 -7.94 -3.90
CA LYS A 67 12.33 -8.40 -3.73
C LYS A 67 11.60 -7.56 -2.70
N LEU A 68 10.32 -7.31 -2.98
CA LEU A 68 9.41 -6.58 -2.11
C LEU A 68 8.14 -7.40 -1.91
N TYR A 69 7.72 -7.57 -0.67
CA TYR A 69 6.42 -8.13 -0.33
C TYR A 69 5.52 -7.02 0.18
N VAL A 70 4.29 -6.98 -0.32
CA VAL A 70 3.35 -5.88 -0.08
C VAL A 70 2.06 -6.41 0.51
N GLU A 71 1.63 -5.78 1.57
CA GLU A 71 0.31 -5.92 2.17
C GLU A 71 -0.53 -4.70 1.80
N CYS A 72 -1.77 -4.90 1.39
CA CYS A 72 -2.68 -3.85 0.99
C CYS A 72 -3.90 -3.83 1.93
N LYS A 73 -4.19 -2.67 2.51
CA LYS A 73 -5.34 -2.48 3.39
C LYS A 73 -6.24 -1.37 2.87
N PHE A 74 -7.40 -1.77 2.36
CA PHE A 74 -8.44 -0.86 1.87
C PHE A 74 -9.58 -0.77 2.87
N MET A 75 -9.35 0.00 3.96
CA MET A 75 -10.28 0.15 5.07
C MET A 75 -10.29 1.59 5.57
N GLN A 76 -11.39 2.00 6.18
CA GLN A 76 -11.52 3.36 6.75
C GLN A 76 -10.94 3.46 8.16
N GLN A 77 -10.96 2.36 8.91
CA GLN A 77 -10.38 2.34 10.26
C GLN A 77 -8.85 2.45 10.16
N LYS A 78 -8.26 3.03 11.20
CA LYS A 78 -6.80 3.07 11.34
C LYS A 78 -6.24 1.65 11.39
N VAL A 79 -5.06 1.49 10.81
CA VAL A 79 -4.33 0.22 10.84
C VAL A 79 -3.85 -0.05 12.25
N ASP A 80 -4.17 -1.22 12.79
CA ASP A 80 -3.77 -1.62 14.14
C ASP A 80 -2.42 -2.35 14.18
N SER A 81 -1.92 -2.60 15.39
CA SER A 81 -0.62 -3.26 15.58
C SER A 81 -0.58 -4.68 15.04
N SER A 82 -1.71 -5.38 14.99
CA SER A 82 -1.75 -6.77 14.50
C SER A 82 -1.36 -6.87 13.02
N VAL A 83 -1.69 -5.86 12.23
CA VAL A 83 -1.30 -5.80 10.82
C VAL A 83 0.22 -5.66 10.68
N VAL A 84 0.83 -4.82 11.50
CA VAL A 84 2.29 -4.63 11.52
C VAL A 84 2.99 -5.90 12.00
N ASP A 85 2.53 -6.49 13.09
CA ASP A 85 3.08 -7.74 13.63
C ASP A 85 3.03 -8.87 12.62
N LEU A 86 1.91 -9.02 11.92
CA LEU A 86 1.74 -10.07 10.91
C LEU A 86 2.70 -9.85 9.73
N ALA A 87 2.85 -8.62 9.26
CA ALA A 87 3.75 -8.30 8.15
C ALA A 87 5.21 -8.66 8.48
N PHE A 88 5.68 -8.28 9.67
CA PHE A 88 7.04 -8.63 10.11
C PHE A 88 7.20 -10.12 10.33
N SER A 89 6.21 -10.78 10.94
CA SER A 89 6.20 -12.22 11.13
C SER A 89 6.34 -12.98 9.80
N GLN A 90 5.59 -12.57 8.78
CA GLN A 90 5.66 -13.14 7.44
C GLN A 90 7.04 -12.90 6.81
N ALA A 91 7.57 -11.69 6.95
CA ALA A 91 8.88 -11.33 6.42
C ALA A 91 10.00 -12.19 7.02
N PHE A 92 9.99 -12.40 8.33
CA PHE A 92 10.94 -13.29 9.01
C PHE A 92 10.83 -14.73 8.52
N ARG A 93 9.61 -15.26 8.43
CA ARG A 93 9.38 -16.65 8.01
C ARG A 93 9.78 -16.89 6.55
N LEU A 94 9.53 -15.90 5.68
CA LEU A 94 9.83 -15.98 4.26
C LEU A 94 11.23 -15.48 3.90
N ARG A 95 11.99 -15.01 4.87
CA ARG A 95 13.35 -14.47 4.71
C ARG A 95 13.40 -13.31 3.71
N VAL A 96 12.41 -12.44 3.76
CA VAL A 96 12.32 -11.24 2.94
C VAL A 96 12.92 -10.07 3.68
N LYS A 97 13.72 -9.26 2.99
CA LYS A 97 14.36 -8.09 3.59
C LYS A 97 13.54 -6.82 3.49
N LYS A 98 12.65 -6.72 2.51
CA LYS A 98 11.82 -5.54 2.27
C LYS A 98 10.35 -5.89 2.27
N ILE A 99 9.59 -5.16 3.06
CA ILE A 99 8.13 -5.24 3.09
C ILE A 99 7.54 -3.85 3.02
N ALA A 100 6.37 -3.75 2.45
CA ALA A 100 5.61 -2.51 2.38
C ALA A 100 4.14 -2.74 2.75
N LEU A 101 3.55 -1.76 3.39
CA LEU A 101 2.12 -1.70 3.64
C LEU A 101 1.55 -0.51 2.89
N PHE A 102 0.57 -0.75 2.03
CA PHE A 102 -0.21 0.30 1.37
C PHE A 102 -1.57 0.39 2.03
N SER A 103 -1.94 1.57 2.47
CA SER A 103 -3.24 1.82 3.11
C SER A 103 -3.78 3.20 2.76
N ILE A 104 -5.11 3.31 2.64
CA ILE A 104 -5.79 4.61 2.52
C ILE A 104 -6.09 5.23 3.89
N SER A 105 -5.78 4.54 4.98
CA SER A 105 -5.93 5.02 6.34
C SER A 105 -4.59 5.10 7.05
N ASP A 106 -4.52 5.89 8.11
CA ASP A 106 -3.30 6.07 8.88
C ASP A 106 -3.06 4.89 9.84
N LEU A 107 -1.82 4.77 10.31
CA LEU A 107 -1.50 3.87 11.43
C LEU A 107 -2.13 4.41 12.72
N GLY A 108 -2.74 3.51 13.49
CA GLY A 108 -3.12 3.80 14.87
C GLY A 108 -1.88 3.98 15.76
N LYS A 109 -2.06 4.53 16.95
CA LYS A 109 -0.95 4.79 17.89
C LYS A 109 -0.17 3.53 18.24
N ASP A 110 -0.88 2.43 18.50
CA ASP A 110 -0.25 1.15 18.83
C ASP A 110 0.55 0.60 17.64
N ALA A 111 0.01 0.74 16.43
CA ALA A 111 0.71 0.33 15.21
C ALA A 111 1.99 1.15 14.98
N GLN A 112 1.94 2.46 15.24
CA GLN A 112 3.12 3.33 15.15
C GLN A 112 4.21 2.90 16.14
N SER A 113 3.83 2.66 17.39
CA SER A 113 4.77 2.18 18.43
C SER A 113 5.37 0.82 18.05
N THR A 114 4.55 -0.10 17.58
CA THR A 114 5.01 -1.43 17.13
C THR A 114 5.98 -1.29 15.96
N LEU A 115 5.68 -0.43 15.00
CA LEU A 115 6.56 -0.18 13.86
C LEU A 115 7.90 0.41 14.28
N GLU A 116 7.90 1.36 15.23
CA GLU A 116 9.14 1.95 15.77
C GLU A 116 10.00 0.89 16.44
N ASP A 117 9.39 -0.01 17.22
CA ASP A 117 10.11 -1.12 17.85
C ASP A 117 10.75 -2.04 16.80
N TYR A 118 10.03 -2.38 15.74
CA TYR A 118 10.57 -3.21 14.66
C TYR A 118 11.66 -2.51 13.85
N ARG A 119 11.61 -1.20 13.70
CA ARG A 119 12.64 -0.41 13.00
C ARG A 119 14.00 -0.45 13.68
N LEU A 120 14.06 -0.81 14.95
CA LEU A 120 15.32 -1.06 15.64
C LEU A 120 16.00 -2.34 15.14
N ASP A 121 15.26 -3.21 14.47
CA ASP A 121 15.79 -4.41 13.84
C ASP A 121 16.12 -4.11 12.36
N GLU A 122 17.39 -3.92 12.06
CA GLU A 122 17.86 -3.54 10.72
C GLU A 122 17.78 -4.65 9.68
N ARG A 123 17.33 -5.87 10.06
CA ARG A 123 17.24 -7.00 9.13
C ARG A 123 16.10 -6.87 8.14
N ILE A 124 15.08 -6.08 8.47
CA ILE A 124 13.91 -5.87 7.61
C ILE A 124 13.69 -4.38 7.42
N ASP A 125 13.66 -3.97 6.16
CA ASP A 125 13.28 -2.63 5.75
C ASP A 125 11.76 -2.59 5.53
N TYR A 126 11.06 -1.82 6.36
CA TYR A 126 9.62 -1.67 6.32
C TYR A 126 9.23 -0.28 5.84
N SER A 127 8.43 -0.22 4.80
CA SER A 127 7.88 1.02 4.25
C SER A 127 6.37 1.06 4.46
N PHE A 128 5.88 2.20 4.95
CA PHE A 128 4.45 2.45 5.08
C PHE A 128 4.03 3.53 4.08
N PHE A 129 3.14 3.16 3.16
CA PHE A 129 2.57 4.06 2.17
C PHE A 129 1.14 4.38 2.58
N ASP A 130 0.97 5.46 3.31
CA ASP A 130 -0.33 6.00 3.63
C ASP A 130 -0.92 6.73 2.43
N LYS A 131 -2.11 7.27 2.60
CA LYS A 131 -2.82 8.02 1.57
C LYS A 131 -1.98 9.15 0.96
N LYS A 132 -1.24 9.87 1.79
CA LYS A 132 -0.37 10.97 1.36
C LYS A 132 0.81 10.47 0.52
N GLU A 133 1.48 9.41 0.97
CA GLU A 133 2.61 8.81 0.25
C GLU A 133 2.17 8.21 -1.08
N ILE A 134 1.00 7.57 -1.12
CA ILE A 134 0.41 7.06 -2.36
C ILE A 134 0.16 8.21 -3.34
N LEU A 135 -0.42 9.32 -2.87
CA LEU A 135 -0.67 10.49 -3.71
C LEU A 135 0.62 11.10 -4.24
N ILE A 136 1.65 11.22 -3.41
CA ILE A 136 2.98 11.69 -3.83
C ILE A 136 3.54 10.79 -4.95
N SER A 137 3.43 9.48 -4.80
CA SER A 137 3.89 8.52 -5.79
C SER A 137 3.16 8.67 -7.13
N ILE A 138 1.86 8.88 -7.10
CA ILE A 138 1.05 9.11 -8.31
C ILE A 138 1.48 10.41 -9.01
N ILE A 139 1.64 11.49 -8.27
CA ILE A 139 2.05 12.79 -8.82
C ILE A 139 3.46 12.72 -9.42
N ALA A 140 4.37 12.02 -8.75
CA ALA A 140 5.76 11.89 -9.21
C ALA A 140 5.89 11.05 -10.50
N THR A 141 4.98 10.11 -10.74
CA THR A 141 5.10 9.12 -11.83
C THR A 141 4.03 9.25 -12.92
N GLY A 142 3.09 10.18 -12.81
CA GLY A 142 2.01 10.32 -13.78
C GLY A 142 1.34 11.68 -13.78
N LYS A 143 0.40 11.85 -14.72
CA LYS A 143 -0.51 12.99 -14.73
C LYS A 143 -1.59 12.80 -13.67
N VAL A 144 -1.85 13.85 -12.91
CA VAL A 144 -2.96 13.92 -11.98
C VAL A 144 -3.85 15.08 -12.41
N GLU A 145 -5.13 14.78 -12.61
CA GLU A 145 -6.15 15.81 -12.89
C GLU A 145 -6.92 16.11 -11.61
N ASP A 146 -7.24 17.39 -11.42
CA ASP A 146 -8.08 17.79 -10.31
C ASP A 146 -9.55 17.56 -10.70
N ILE A 147 -10.22 16.70 -9.93
CA ILE A 147 -11.65 16.45 -10.10
C ILE A 147 -12.36 17.02 -8.88
N PRO A 148 -13.28 18.00 -9.05
CA PRO A 148 -14.11 18.47 -7.95
C PRO A 148 -14.88 17.31 -7.32
N THR A 149 -14.96 17.29 -5.98
CA THR A 149 -15.62 16.19 -5.24
C THR A 149 -17.07 16.00 -5.67
N ASP A 150 -17.77 17.10 -6.02
CA ASP A 150 -19.16 17.07 -6.46
C ASP A 150 -19.36 16.39 -7.81
N ASP A 151 -18.30 16.29 -8.61
CA ASP A 151 -18.35 15.64 -9.93
C ASP A 151 -18.13 14.12 -9.86
N ILE A 152 -17.87 13.57 -8.68
CA ILE A 152 -17.71 12.13 -8.50
C ILE A 152 -19.08 11.46 -8.64
N PRO A 153 -19.24 10.52 -9.61
CA PRO A 153 -20.52 9.86 -9.80
C PRO A 153 -20.98 9.09 -8.55
N ALA A 154 -22.27 9.16 -8.24
CA ALA A 154 -22.84 8.47 -7.08
C ALA A 154 -22.67 6.94 -7.10
N LYS A 155 -22.41 6.34 -8.28
CA LYS A 155 -22.13 4.90 -8.42
C LYS A 155 -20.75 4.48 -7.92
N TYR A 156 -19.90 5.42 -7.54
CA TYR A 156 -18.56 5.15 -6.99
C TYR A 156 -18.49 5.57 -5.54
N THR A 157 -17.69 4.86 -4.76
CA THR A 157 -17.37 5.20 -3.36
C THR A 157 -15.87 5.29 -3.16
N SER A 158 -15.46 6.13 -2.24
CA SER A 158 -14.05 6.22 -1.85
C SER A 158 -13.73 5.27 -0.68
#